data_28de539f4ba5e95ccb1cf1f5e96d67fa
#
_entry.id   28de539f4ba5e95ccb1cf1f5e96d67fa
#
_cell.length_a   1.000
_cell.length_b   1.000
_cell.length_c   1.000
_cell.angle_alpha   90.00
_cell.angle_beta   90.00
_cell.angle_gamma   90.00
#
_symmetry.space_group_name_H-M   'P 1'
#
loop_
_entity.id
_entity.type
_entity.pdbx_description
1 polymer ?
#
loop_
_entity_poly.entity_id
_entity_poly.type
_entity_poly.pdbx_seq_one_letter_code
_entity_poly.pdbx_strand_id
1 'polypeptide(L)'
;MSKYANCVRFVVKEDCVDDFIAGFNDSNFQTAGMLVSEMFQSGDREFVSFGVFESEEALVAARPEMIAFLDTIRDYLEEISPELGVTDPRSG
;
A
#
# COMPACT_ATOMS: atom_id res chain seq x y z
N MET A 1 12.75 5.39 -21.06
CA MET A 1 12.11 4.31 -20.31
C MET A 1 10.96 4.84 -19.51
N SER A 2 9.89 4.07 -19.48
CA SER A 2 8.66 4.50 -18.81
C SER A 2 8.71 4.14 -17.33
N LYS A 3 8.33 5.10 -16.49
CA LYS A 3 8.09 4.83 -15.08
C LYS A 3 6.86 3.94 -14.94
N TYR A 4 6.78 3.22 -13.84
CA TYR A 4 5.65 2.33 -13.55
C TYR A 4 5.11 2.65 -12.17
N ALA A 5 3.81 2.83 -12.07
CA ALA A 5 3.18 3.22 -10.82
C ALA A 5 2.31 2.09 -10.26
N ASN A 6 2.20 2.06 -8.94
CA ASN A 6 1.33 1.15 -8.21
C ASN A 6 0.50 1.95 -7.22
N CYS A 7 -0.78 1.68 -7.19
CA CYS A 7 -1.72 2.34 -6.29
C CYS A 7 -2.54 1.27 -5.58
N VAL A 8 -2.64 1.36 -4.26
CA VAL A 8 -3.37 0.38 -3.46
C VAL A 8 -4.35 1.10 -2.56
N ARG A 9 -5.62 0.69 -2.60
CA ARG A 9 -6.67 1.23 -1.74
C ARG A 9 -6.89 0.31 -0.56
N PHE A 10 -7.05 0.91 0.62
CA PHE A 10 -7.33 0.19 1.86
C PHE A 10 -8.57 0.75 2.52
N VAL A 11 -9.31 -0.11 3.20
CA VAL A 11 -10.35 0.30 4.14
C VAL A 11 -9.92 -0.19 5.52
N VAL A 12 -9.80 0.73 6.47
CA VAL A 12 -9.29 0.43 7.81
C VAL A 12 -10.46 0.20 8.76
N LYS A 13 -10.31 -0.74 9.69
CA LYS A 13 -11.32 -1.00 10.71
C LYS A 13 -11.54 0.25 11.56
N GLU A 14 -12.78 0.44 12.03
CA GLU A 14 -13.19 1.65 12.71
C GLU A 14 -12.28 2.03 13.88
N ASP A 15 -11.82 1.06 14.65
CA ASP A 15 -11.01 1.31 15.85
C ASP A 15 -9.51 1.31 15.56
N CYS A 16 -9.10 1.15 14.30
CA CYS A 16 -7.70 0.93 13.95
C CYS A 16 -7.08 2.05 13.12
N VAL A 17 -7.79 3.16 12.89
CA VAL A 17 -7.29 4.22 12.02
C VAL A 17 -5.96 4.80 12.53
N ASP A 18 -5.90 5.15 13.80
CA ASP A 18 -4.69 5.74 14.37
C ASP A 18 -3.53 4.74 14.37
N ASP A 19 -3.81 3.48 14.67
CA ASP A 19 -2.80 2.42 14.67
C ASP A 19 -2.28 2.17 13.25
N PHE A 20 -3.18 2.21 12.26
CA PHE A 20 -2.79 2.04 10.87
C PHE A 20 -1.86 3.17 10.41
N ILE A 21 -2.23 4.41 10.71
CA ILE A 21 -1.42 5.57 10.33
C ILE A 21 -0.03 5.50 10.98
N ALA A 22 0.01 5.19 12.27
CA ALA A 22 1.28 5.06 12.98
C ALA A 22 2.14 3.94 12.40
N GLY A 23 1.54 2.79 12.15
CA GLY A 23 2.26 1.65 11.57
C GLY A 23 2.80 1.95 10.19
N PHE A 24 2.03 2.66 9.36
CA PHE A 24 2.48 3.02 8.03
C PHE A 24 3.62 4.03 8.08
N ASN A 25 3.52 5.04 8.92
CA ASN A 25 4.56 6.07 9.06
C ASN A 25 5.86 5.49 9.64
N ASP A 26 5.76 4.55 10.56
CA ASP A 26 6.92 3.93 11.19
C ASP A 26 7.63 2.94 10.27
N SER A 27 6.95 2.44 9.24
CA SER A 27 7.52 1.44 8.36
C SER A 27 8.72 1.94 7.56
N ASN A 28 8.71 3.22 7.21
CA ASN A 28 9.76 3.82 6.38
C ASN A 28 10.05 2.96 5.15
N PHE A 29 9.00 2.45 4.53
CA PHE A 29 9.07 1.47 3.46
C PHE A 29 9.68 2.07 2.20
N GLN A 30 10.75 1.43 1.71
CA GLN A 30 11.39 1.86 0.47
C GLN A 30 12.16 0.68 -0.13
N THR A 31 12.04 0.50 -1.44
CA THR A 31 12.71 -0.58 -2.15
C THR A 31 13.58 0.00 -3.27
N ALA A 32 14.49 -0.84 -3.78
CA ALA A 32 15.34 -0.45 -4.89
C ALA A 32 14.48 -0.09 -6.11
N GLY A 33 14.81 1.02 -6.77
CA GLY A 33 14.07 1.49 -7.94
C GLY A 33 12.79 2.25 -7.63
N MET A 34 12.42 2.38 -6.35
CA MET A 34 11.27 3.18 -5.94
C MET A 34 11.64 4.65 -5.91
N LEU A 35 10.92 5.45 -6.70
CA LEU A 35 11.18 6.88 -6.82
C LEU A 35 10.33 7.72 -5.89
N VAL A 36 9.08 7.28 -5.67
CA VAL A 36 8.11 7.98 -4.82
C VAL A 36 7.31 6.95 -4.06
N SER A 37 7.03 7.22 -2.78
CA SER A 37 6.13 6.41 -1.97
C SER A 37 5.35 7.35 -1.07
N GLU A 38 4.03 7.40 -1.26
CA GLU A 38 3.14 8.29 -0.53
C GLU A 38 1.85 7.57 -0.15
N MET A 39 1.21 8.05 0.90
CA MET A 39 -0.11 7.59 1.30
C MET A 39 -0.95 8.81 1.67
N PHE A 40 -2.23 8.78 1.29
CA PHE A 40 -3.17 9.81 1.71
C PHE A 40 -4.49 9.21 2.15
N GLN A 41 -5.20 9.94 2.98
CA GLN A 41 -6.51 9.54 3.47
C GLN A 41 -7.57 10.06 2.50
N SER A 42 -8.39 9.17 1.96
CA SER A 42 -9.42 9.51 0.98
C SER A 42 -10.83 9.54 1.57
N GLY A 43 -10.99 9.10 2.82
CA GLY A 43 -12.25 9.10 3.54
C GLY A 43 -11.99 8.82 5.01
N ASP A 44 -13.03 8.71 5.84
CA ASP A 44 -12.86 8.52 7.28
C ASP A 44 -12.02 7.29 7.63
N ARG A 45 -12.18 6.21 6.86
CA ARG A 45 -11.44 4.96 7.05
C ARG A 45 -10.81 4.46 5.77
N GLU A 46 -10.77 5.30 4.74
CA GLU A 46 -10.24 4.91 3.44
C GLU A 46 -8.92 5.60 3.19
N PHE A 47 -7.94 4.81 2.73
CA PHE A 47 -6.60 5.27 2.46
C PHE A 47 -6.13 4.77 1.11
N VAL A 48 -5.31 5.57 0.45
CA VAL A 48 -4.68 5.18 -0.81
C VAL A 48 -3.18 5.36 -0.65
N SER A 49 -2.46 4.28 -0.95
CA SER A 49 -1.01 4.28 -0.99
C SER A 49 -0.58 4.17 -2.45
N PHE A 50 0.40 4.97 -2.87
CA PHE A 50 0.93 4.82 -4.22
C PHE A 50 2.45 4.90 -4.21
N GLY A 51 3.04 4.20 -5.17
CA GLY A 51 4.47 4.23 -5.39
C GLY A 51 4.76 4.39 -6.87
N VAL A 52 5.82 5.12 -7.19
CA VAL A 52 6.32 5.25 -8.55
C VAL A 52 7.68 4.59 -8.59
N PHE A 53 7.86 3.70 -9.56
CA PHE A 53 9.07 2.92 -9.74
C PHE A 53 9.72 3.30 -11.07
N GLU A 54 11.03 3.12 -11.16
CA GLU A 54 11.75 3.44 -12.40
C GLU A 54 11.38 2.53 -13.57
N SER A 55 10.81 1.34 -13.27
CA SER A 55 10.37 0.38 -14.29
C SER A 55 9.39 -0.62 -13.71
N GLU A 56 8.69 -1.34 -14.58
CA GLU A 56 7.83 -2.46 -14.16
C GLU A 56 8.64 -3.53 -13.44
N GLU A 57 9.85 -3.78 -13.90
CA GLU A 57 10.73 -4.78 -13.29
C GLU A 57 11.06 -4.44 -11.84
N ALA A 58 11.28 -3.15 -11.55
CA ALA A 58 11.53 -2.69 -10.18
C ALA A 58 10.32 -2.92 -9.30
N LEU A 59 9.10 -2.68 -9.80
CA LEU A 59 7.87 -2.95 -9.08
C LEU A 59 7.73 -4.45 -8.78
N VAL A 60 7.93 -5.29 -9.78
CA VAL A 60 7.82 -6.75 -9.61
C VAL A 60 8.82 -7.24 -8.57
N ALA A 61 10.04 -6.73 -8.60
CA ALA A 61 11.07 -7.10 -7.63
C ALA A 61 10.70 -6.66 -6.21
N ALA A 62 9.91 -5.59 -6.07
CA ALA A 62 9.50 -5.07 -4.76
C ALA A 62 8.32 -5.83 -4.15
N ARG A 63 7.60 -6.62 -4.93
CA ARG A 63 6.37 -7.28 -4.46
C ARG A 63 6.54 -8.10 -3.19
N PRO A 64 7.57 -8.94 -3.04
CA PRO A 64 7.73 -9.69 -1.79
C PRO A 64 7.83 -8.81 -0.56
N GLU A 65 8.52 -7.67 -0.67
CA GLU A 65 8.64 -6.72 0.43
C GLU A 65 7.34 -6.00 0.70
N MET A 66 6.58 -5.69 -0.35
CA MET A 66 5.25 -5.09 -0.23
C MET A 66 4.28 -6.03 0.49
N ILE A 67 4.32 -7.31 0.17
CA ILE A 67 3.49 -8.33 0.82
C ILE A 67 3.89 -8.47 2.29
N ALA A 68 5.18 -8.49 2.58
CA ALA A 68 5.67 -8.58 3.96
C ALA A 68 5.21 -7.38 4.78
N PHE A 69 5.27 -6.18 4.20
CA PHE A 69 4.77 -4.98 4.85
C PHE A 69 3.25 -5.06 5.09
N LEU A 70 2.50 -5.49 4.09
CA LEU A 70 1.06 -5.65 4.20
C LEU A 70 0.70 -6.59 5.36
N ASP A 71 1.45 -7.66 5.53
CA ASP A 71 1.20 -8.62 6.59
C ASP A 71 1.31 -7.97 7.98
N THR A 72 2.13 -6.93 8.13
CA THR A 72 2.27 -6.24 9.42
C THR A 72 1.07 -5.36 9.77
N ILE A 73 0.30 -4.94 8.77
CA ILE A 73 -0.85 -4.04 8.96
C ILE A 73 -2.18 -4.71 8.65
N ARG A 74 -2.16 -5.97 8.21
CA ARG A 74 -3.35 -6.68 7.75
C ARG A 74 -4.47 -6.71 8.79
N ASP A 75 -4.13 -6.83 10.07
CA ASP A 75 -5.11 -6.90 11.15
C ASP A 75 -5.90 -5.60 11.33
N TYR A 76 -5.41 -4.49 10.81
CA TYR A 76 -6.09 -3.20 10.88
C TYR A 76 -7.07 -2.99 9.73
N LEU A 77 -7.07 -3.87 8.73
CA LEU A 77 -7.81 -3.68 7.49
C LEU A 77 -9.08 -4.48 7.47
N GLU A 78 -10.12 -3.88 6.86
CA GLU A 78 -11.38 -4.58 6.58
C GLU A 78 -11.33 -5.19 5.19
N GLU A 79 -12.06 -6.29 5.02
CA GLU A 79 -12.23 -6.89 3.71
C GLU A 79 -13.06 -5.96 2.82
N ILE A 80 -12.49 -5.59 1.67
CA ILE A 80 -13.17 -4.74 0.69
C ILE A 80 -14.23 -5.56 -0.04
N SER A 81 -13.87 -6.76 -0.50
CA SER A 81 -14.78 -7.71 -1.12
C SER A 81 -14.17 -9.10 -1.02
N PRO A 82 -14.99 -10.17 -1.17
CA PRO A 82 -14.44 -11.53 -1.18
C PRO A 82 -13.41 -11.75 -2.28
N GLU A 83 -13.51 -11.01 -3.37
CA GLU A 83 -12.60 -11.16 -4.51
C GLU A 83 -11.29 -10.43 -4.31
N LEU A 84 -11.34 -9.21 -3.74
CA LEU A 84 -10.16 -8.37 -3.54
C LEU A 84 -9.45 -8.65 -2.23
N GLY A 85 -10.17 -9.15 -1.22
CA GLY A 85 -9.62 -9.29 0.12
C GLY A 85 -9.50 -7.91 0.78
N VAL A 86 -8.36 -7.66 1.44
CA VAL A 86 -8.17 -6.43 2.22
C VAL A 86 -7.52 -5.29 1.44
N THR A 87 -7.16 -5.51 0.17
CA THR A 87 -6.53 -4.49 -0.67
C THR A 87 -7.15 -4.45 -2.05
N ASP A 88 -7.09 -3.28 -2.68
CA ASP A 88 -7.54 -3.08 -4.07
C ASP A 88 -6.38 -2.47 -4.85
N PRO A 89 -5.46 -3.30 -5.38
CA PRO A 89 -4.28 -2.81 -6.10
C PRO A 89 -4.59 -2.44 -7.54
N ARG A 90 -3.93 -1.38 -8.01
CA ARG A 90 -3.97 -0.94 -9.40
C ARG A 90 -2.56 -0.60 -9.84
N SER A 91 -2.18 -1.02 -11.03
CA SER A 91 -0.84 -0.79 -11.57
C SER A 91 -0.90 -0.33 -13.01
N GLY A 92 0.10 0.46 -13.39
CA GLY A 92 0.20 0.91 -14.76
C GLY A 92 1.11 2.09 -15.01
#